data_40cf1224b7703a9dceb4bad24048576f
#
_entry.id   40cf1224b7703a9dceb4bad24048576f
#
_cell.length_a   1.000
_cell.length_b   1.000
_cell.length_c   1.000
_cell.angle_alpha   90.00
_cell.angle_beta   90.00
_cell.angle_gamma   90.00
#
_symmetry.space_group_name_H-M   'P 1'
#
loop_
_entity.id
_entity.type
_entity.pdbx_description
1 polymer ?
#
loop_
_entity_poly.entity_id
_entity_poly.type
_entity_poly.pdbx_seq_one_letter_code
_entity_poly.pdbx_strand_id
1 'polypeptide(L)'
;MISSMIPGLWMIIASILLPVIPSYFRQPAMLLSVFLSSLSLLNGFGTFLTWEILGFNLTLYHSDNLTLPFAIIFHLASLLVIIYGWHNKNLMENMATLAYAGSAIGALHAGDFFSLFIWWEATALTSVFIVLAGNTVSARNSAMRYLIIQVCSGVLLLIGASMMVYQTGNHELTKLDLSSNFGVFIFLAFGIKAAFPFLNGWLQDSYPESSPTGTVALSAFTTKLAIYALARTFPGTETLIWIGAIMTAFPVFFAVIENDLRRVLSFSLNNQLGFMVVGIGIGTELSLNGTVAHAFVHIIYKALLFMSMGAVLHRVGTTKASELGGLYKYMPLTTIFCIIGAMSISAFPLFSGFVAKSLIMSALGGQGLILIYFVLFFASAGVLEHSGIKIPYFAFFAHERKTKVKEAPLNMLIAMGVAAFLCIGIGVYPKYLYSILPYSVDYQPYTIDHVISQLQLLVFAILAFLFLVKFKLYPCLLYTSPSPRDGTK
;
A
#
# COMPACT_ATOMS: atom_id res chain seq x y z
N MET A 1 -22.26 23.47 6.03
CA MET A 1 -22.67 22.09 6.39
C MET A 1 -21.85 21.01 5.66
N ILE A 2 -21.54 21.13 4.36
CA ILE A 2 -20.69 20.15 3.66
C ILE A 2 -19.24 20.21 4.14
N SER A 3 -18.72 21.39 4.45
CA SER A 3 -17.34 21.62 4.88
C SER A 3 -17.00 21.15 6.29
N SER A 4 -17.96 20.89 7.14
CA SER A 4 -17.77 20.43 8.52
C SER A 4 -18.00 18.95 8.72
N MET A 5 -18.39 18.21 7.68
CA MET A 5 -18.61 16.78 7.75
C MET A 5 -17.29 16.01 7.63
N ILE A 6 -17.06 15.01 8.46
CA ILE A 6 -15.85 14.16 8.38
C ILE A 6 -15.78 13.53 6.98
N PRO A 7 -14.67 13.67 6.25
CA PRO A 7 -14.59 13.31 4.82
C PRO A 7 -15.05 11.89 4.52
N GLY A 8 -14.58 10.90 5.24
CA GLY A 8 -14.89 9.49 5.03
C GLY A 8 -16.35 9.10 5.24
N LEU A 9 -17.15 9.92 5.96
CA LEU A 9 -18.57 9.61 6.25
C LEU A 9 -19.43 9.56 4.99
N TRP A 10 -19.16 10.38 3.97
CA TRP A 10 -19.89 10.31 2.69
C TRP A 10 -19.84 8.93 2.07
N MET A 11 -18.68 8.29 2.14
CA MET A 11 -18.46 6.96 1.57
C MET A 11 -19.13 5.88 2.43
N ILE A 12 -19.12 6.03 3.76
CA ILE A 12 -19.80 5.10 4.67
C ILE A 12 -21.31 5.17 4.51
N ILE A 13 -21.88 6.38 4.45
CA ILE A 13 -23.32 6.57 4.22
C ILE A 13 -23.71 5.96 2.87
N ALA A 14 -22.94 6.23 1.82
CA ALA A 14 -23.19 5.62 0.51
C ALA A 14 -23.10 4.09 0.56
N SER A 15 -22.13 3.53 1.27
CA SER A 15 -21.99 2.08 1.47
C SER A 15 -23.26 1.47 2.08
N ILE A 16 -23.81 2.09 3.13
CA ILE A 16 -25.05 1.64 3.81
C ILE A 16 -26.26 1.75 2.86
N LEU A 17 -26.28 2.75 2.00
CA LEU A 17 -27.39 2.97 1.04
C LEU A 17 -27.32 2.11 -0.22
N LEU A 18 -26.14 1.52 -0.55
CA LEU A 18 -25.97 0.71 -1.77
C LEU A 18 -27.02 -0.42 -1.96
N PRO A 19 -27.51 -1.13 -0.91
CA PRO A 19 -28.54 -2.17 -1.08
C PRO A 19 -29.86 -1.65 -1.66
N VAL A 20 -30.24 -0.42 -1.33
CA VAL A 20 -31.50 0.19 -1.81
C VAL A 20 -31.34 0.89 -3.16
N ILE A 21 -30.09 1.10 -3.61
CA ILE A 21 -29.78 1.70 -4.91
C ILE A 21 -29.87 0.61 -6.01
N PRO A 22 -30.64 0.83 -7.10
CA PRO A 22 -30.68 -0.08 -8.24
C PRO A 22 -29.28 -0.39 -8.77
N SER A 23 -29.03 -1.62 -9.19
CA SER A 23 -27.70 -2.13 -9.56
C SER A 23 -26.98 -1.28 -10.60
N TYR A 24 -27.72 -0.68 -11.52
CA TYR A 24 -27.17 0.19 -12.57
C TYR A 24 -26.58 1.49 -12.01
N PHE A 25 -27.13 2.04 -10.92
CA PHE A 25 -26.67 3.31 -10.32
C PHE A 25 -25.66 3.14 -9.19
N ARG A 26 -25.33 1.90 -8.78
CA ARG A 26 -24.40 1.65 -7.65
C ARG A 26 -23.02 2.23 -7.88
N GLN A 27 -22.41 1.95 -9.03
CA GLN A 27 -21.07 2.45 -9.34
C GLN A 27 -21.02 3.99 -9.47
N PRO A 28 -21.95 4.64 -10.18
CA PRO A 28 -22.09 6.09 -10.15
C PRO A 28 -22.26 6.68 -8.74
N ALA A 29 -23.07 6.04 -7.87
CA ALA A 29 -23.25 6.48 -6.49
C ALA A 29 -21.97 6.37 -5.65
N MET A 30 -21.21 5.29 -5.84
CA MET A 30 -19.89 5.14 -5.22
C MET A 30 -18.93 6.25 -5.67
N LEU A 31 -18.85 6.55 -6.96
CA LEU A 31 -18.01 7.65 -7.47
C LEU A 31 -18.45 9.01 -6.92
N LEU A 32 -19.76 9.26 -6.87
CA LEU A 32 -20.29 10.50 -6.30
C LEU A 32 -19.90 10.66 -4.83
N SER A 33 -19.96 9.58 -4.05
CA SER A 33 -19.56 9.63 -2.64
C SER A 33 -18.09 9.95 -2.43
N VAL A 34 -17.21 9.41 -3.29
CA VAL A 34 -15.77 9.75 -3.29
C VAL A 34 -15.57 11.20 -3.68
N PHE A 35 -16.28 11.68 -4.69
CA PHE A 35 -16.22 13.08 -5.11
C PHE A 35 -16.67 14.03 -3.98
N LEU A 36 -17.81 13.75 -3.33
CA LEU A 36 -18.28 14.54 -2.18
C LEU A 36 -17.28 14.52 -1.02
N SER A 37 -16.69 13.36 -0.74
CA SER A 37 -15.62 13.23 0.26
C SER A 37 -14.40 14.06 -0.11
N SER A 38 -13.99 14.09 -1.38
CA SER A 38 -12.81 14.82 -1.85
C SER A 38 -12.96 16.34 -1.78
N LEU A 39 -14.19 16.89 -1.70
CA LEU A 39 -14.40 18.33 -1.50
C LEU A 39 -13.77 18.83 -0.19
N SER A 40 -13.56 17.94 0.78
CA SER A 40 -12.83 18.26 2.02
C SER A 40 -11.39 18.70 1.80
N LEU A 41 -10.76 18.32 0.69
CA LEU A 41 -9.41 18.73 0.34
C LEU A 41 -9.31 20.25 0.08
N LEU A 42 -10.45 20.91 -0.12
CA LEU A 42 -10.53 22.37 -0.34
C LEU A 42 -10.65 23.15 0.98
N ASN A 43 -10.84 22.49 2.13
CA ASN A 43 -11.09 23.17 3.41
C ASN A 43 -9.85 23.83 4.04
N GLY A 44 -8.64 23.62 3.51
CA GLY A 44 -7.41 24.10 4.14
C GLY A 44 -7.01 23.28 5.37
N PHE A 45 -6.23 23.91 6.27
CA PHE A 45 -5.69 23.26 7.47
C PHE A 45 -6.35 23.77 8.75
N GLY A 46 -6.47 22.90 9.75
CA GLY A 46 -7.02 23.22 11.06
C GLY A 46 -7.93 22.13 11.62
N THR A 47 -8.54 22.44 12.75
CA THR A 47 -9.57 21.59 13.38
C THR A 47 -10.95 22.10 12.97
N PHE A 48 -11.76 21.23 12.37
CA PHE A 48 -13.07 21.57 11.79
C PHE A 48 -14.24 21.03 12.59
N LEU A 49 -14.01 19.97 13.39
CA LEU A 49 -15.06 19.35 14.20
C LEU A 49 -14.49 18.76 15.48
N THR A 50 -15.01 19.22 16.61
CA THR A 50 -14.80 18.63 17.92
C THR A 50 -16.12 18.20 18.53
N TRP A 51 -16.11 17.21 19.40
CA TRP A 51 -17.29 16.76 20.11
C TRP A 51 -16.94 16.33 21.52
N GLU A 52 -17.68 16.83 22.51
CA GLU A 52 -17.52 16.44 23.89
C GLU A 52 -18.28 15.15 24.18
N ILE A 53 -17.56 14.10 24.58
CA ILE A 53 -18.11 12.80 24.94
C ILE A 53 -17.49 12.37 26.27
N LEU A 54 -18.29 12.07 27.28
CA LEU A 54 -17.87 11.58 28.60
C LEU A 54 -16.81 12.50 29.26
N GLY A 55 -16.89 13.81 29.03
CA GLY A 55 -15.95 14.78 29.55
C GLY A 55 -14.64 14.91 28.79
N PHE A 56 -14.49 14.20 27.64
CA PHE A 56 -13.37 14.35 26.72
C PHE A 56 -13.79 15.17 25.50
N ASN A 57 -12.96 16.16 25.14
CA ASN A 57 -13.19 16.96 23.92
C ASN A 57 -12.47 16.29 22.75
N LEU A 58 -13.16 15.36 22.07
CA LEU A 58 -12.59 14.60 20.96
C LEU A 58 -12.49 15.44 19.70
N THR A 59 -11.37 15.36 19.01
CA THR A 59 -11.12 16.02 17.72
C THR A 59 -11.43 15.07 16.57
N LEU A 60 -12.66 15.16 16.07
CA LEU A 60 -13.19 14.23 15.07
C LEU A 60 -12.72 14.56 13.65
N TYR A 61 -12.40 15.85 13.36
CA TYR A 61 -11.93 16.27 12.05
C TYR A 61 -10.84 17.32 12.18
N HIS A 62 -9.62 16.92 11.83
CA HIS A 62 -8.42 17.74 11.76
C HIS A 62 -7.71 17.51 10.41
N SER A 63 -7.06 18.55 9.88
CA SER A 63 -6.26 18.46 8.65
C SER A 63 -5.02 19.33 8.77
N ASP A 64 -3.88 18.82 8.30
CA ASP A 64 -2.60 19.53 8.27
C ASP A 64 -1.73 19.09 7.08
N ASN A 65 -0.49 19.59 7.02
CA ASN A 65 0.45 19.30 5.94
C ASN A 65 0.77 17.80 5.81
N LEU A 66 0.73 17.02 6.89
CA LEU A 66 0.95 15.57 6.83
C LEU A 66 -0.29 14.84 6.34
N THR A 67 -1.48 15.30 6.73
CA THR A 67 -2.77 14.69 6.32
C THR A 67 -3.01 14.85 4.82
N LEU A 68 -2.70 16.01 4.24
CA LEU A 68 -3.05 16.37 2.87
C LEU A 68 -2.58 15.37 1.80
N PRO A 69 -1.30 14.98 1.70
CA PRO A 69 -0.85 14.04 0.67
C PRO A 69 -1.48 12.66 0.81
N PHE A 70 -1.68 12.17 2.05
CA PHE A 70 -2.38 10.90 2.28
C PHE A 70 -3.86 11.00 1.92
N ALA A 71 -4.53 12.10 2.23
CA ALA A 71 -5.92 12.31 1.84
C ALA A 71 -6.09 12.36 0.32
N ILE A 72 -5.23 13.05 -0.41
CA ILE A 72 -5.24 13.09 -1.88
C ILE A 72 -5.10 11.67 -2.45
N ILE A 73 -4.08 10.93 -2.02
CA ILE A 73 -3.82 9.62 -2.60
C ILE A 73 -4.87 8.58 -2.20
N PHE A 74 -5.49 8.68 -1.01
CA PHE A 74 -6.56 7.77 -0.60
C PHE A 74 -7.84 7.99 -1.41
N HIS A 75 -8.21 9.24 -1.72
CA HIS A 75 -9.32 9.53 -2.63
C HIS A 75 -9.02 9.04 -4.04
N LEU A 76 -7.81 9.27 -4.55
CA LEU A 76 -7.39 8.78 -5.86
C LEU A 76 -7.42 7.24 -5.93
N ALA A 77 -6.90 6.56 -4.90
CA ALA A 77 -6.96 5.10 -4.80
C ALA A 77 -8.41 4.59 -4.79
N SER A 78 -9.30 5.26 -4.05
CA SER A 78 -10.73 4.93 -4.04
C SER A 78 -11.36 5.02 -5.42
N LEU A 79 -11.06 6.09 -6.18
CA LEU A 79 -11.52 6.24 -7.57
C LEU A 79 -11.00 5.10 -8.45
N LEU A 80 -9.70 4.80 -8.39
CA LEU A 80 -9.09 3.73 -9.19
C LEU A 80 -9.70 2.36 -8.88
N VAL A 81 -9.94 2.05 -7.61
CA VAL A 81 -10.56 0.78 -7.18
C VAL A 81 -11.99 0.66 -7.71
N ILE A 82 -12.79 1.73 -7.64
CA ILE A 82 -14.18 1.73 -8.11
C ILE A 82 -14.22 1.58 -9.64
N ILE A 83 -13.38 2.31 -10.38
CA ILE A 83 -13.29 2.20 -11.84
C ILE A 83 -12.85 0.79 -12.24
N TYR A 84 -11.79 0.26 -11.57
CA TYR A 84 -11.28 -1.08 -11.82
C TYR A 84 -12.35 -2.15 -11.55
N GLY A 85 -13.11 -2.01 -10.47
CA GLY A 85 -14.19 -2.91 -10.04
C GLY A 85 -15.55 -2.64 -10.70
N TRP A 86 -15.66 -1.79 -11.71
CA TRP A 86 -16.95 -1.39 -12.32
C TRP A 86 -17.83 -2.55 -12.76
N HIS A 87 -17.23 -3.62 -13.25
CA HIS A 87 -17.91 -4.84 -13.68
C HIS A 87 -18.31 -5.75 -12.51
N ASN A 88 -17.84 -5.49 -11.30
CA ASN A 88 -18.12 -6.31 -10.12
C ASN A 88 -19.56 -6.09 -9.62
N LYS A 89 -20.36 -7.16 -9.66
CA LYS A 89 -21.76 -7.14 -9.19
C LYS A 89 -21.93 -7.59 -7.74
N ASN A 90 -20.85 -7.99 -7.06
CA ASN A 90 -20.91 -8.42 -5.67
C ASN A 90 -21.20 -7.21 -4.76
N LEU A 91 -22.43 -7.14 -4.26
CA LEU A 91 -22.89 -6.03 -3.42
C LEU A 91 -22.08 -5.93 -2.13
N MET A 92 -21.84 -7.05 -1.46
CA MET A 92 -21.08 -7.08 -0.19
C MET A 92 -19.66 -6.55 -0.38
N GLU A 93 -18.97 -6.94 -1.46
CA GLU A 93 -17.63 -6.46 -1.76
C GLU A 93 -17.63 -4.95 -2.07
N ASN A 94 -18.59 -4.46 -2.85
CA ASN A 94 -18.72 -3.03 -3.15
C ASN A 94 -18.98 -2.20 -1.89
N MET A 95 -19.91 -2.65 -1.02
CA MET A 95 -20.17 -2.02 0.28
C MET A 95 -18.92 -2.00 1.15
N ALA A 96 -18.27 -3.15 1.31
CA ALA A 96 -17.08 -3.29 2.13
C ALA A 96 -15.92 -2.42 1.61
N THR A 97 -15.71 -2.39 0.31
CA THR A 97 -14.66 -1.56 -0.32
C THR A 97 -14.88 -0.07 -0.07
N LEU A 98 -16.13 0.39 -0.22
CA LEU A 98 -16.46 1.79 -0.01
C LEU A 98 -16.37 2.18 1.47
N ALA A 99 -16.90 1.36 2.37
CA ALA A 99 -16.80 1.57 3.81
C ALA A 99 -15.34 1.53 4.31
N TYR A 100 -14.53 0.63 3.77
CA TYR A 100 -13.11 0.51 4.09
C TYR A 100 -12.32 1.76 3.68
N ALA A 101 -12.53 2.23 2.45
CA ALA A 101 -11.90 3.46 1.98
C ALA A 101 -12.36 4.68 2.80
N GLY A 102 -13.66 4.79 3.09
CA GLY A 102 -14.21 5.84 3.92
C GLY A 102 -13.66 5.84 5.34
N SER A 103 -13.54 4.64 5.96
CA SER A 103 -12.94 4.50 7.29
C SER A 103 -11.47 4.89 7.31
N ALA A 104 -10.70 4.54 6.28
CA ALA A 104 -9.30 4.91 6.16
C ALA A 104 -9.12 6.43 5.99
N ILE A 105 -9.98 7.08 5.19
CA ILE A 105 -10.00 8.54 5.04
C ILE A 105 -10.41 9.22 6.35
N GLY A 106 -11.42 8.69 7.06
CA GLY A 106 -11.81 9.19 8.38
C GLY A 106 -10.66 9.12 9.38
N ALA A 107 -9.91 8.02 9.40
CA ALA A 107 -8.75 7.83 10.26
C ALA A 107 -7.62 8.85 10.01
N LEU A 108 -7.39 9.27 8.77
CA LEU A 108 -6.40 10.31 8.45
C LEU A 108 -6.74 11.64 9.08
N HIS A 109 -8.02 11.92 9.27
CA HIS A 109 -8.52 13.18 9.79
C HIS A 109 -8.83 13.16 11.30
N ALA A 110 -8.61 12.04 11.98
CA ALA A 110 -8.71 11.97 13.43
C ALA A 110 -7.59 12.81 14.09
N GLY A 111 -7.95 13.67 15.03
CA GLY A 111 -7.00 14.52 15.74
C GLY A 111 -6.61 13.99 17.14
N ASP A 112 -7.24 12.91 17.60
CA ASP A 112 -6.95 12.26 18.88
C ASP A 112 -6.95 10.73 18.75
N PHE A 113 -6.38 10.03 19.77
CA PHE A 113 -6.24 8.57 19.74
C PHE A 113 -7.56 7.82 19.84
N PHE A 114 -8.61 8.36 20.49
CA PHE A 114 -9.91 7.69 20.57
C PHE A 114 -10.66 7.79 19.25
N SER A 115 -10.66 8.97 18.62
CA SER A 115 -11.21 9.17 17.28
C SER A 115 -10.48 8.29 16.26
N LEU A 116 -9.14 8.20 16.34
CA LEU A 116 -8.35 7.30 15.52
C LEU A 116 -8.73 5.84 15.75
N PHE A 117 -8.90 5.40 17.01
CA PHE A 117 -9.29 4.03 17.36
C PHE A 117 -10.60 3.61 16.71
N ILE A 118 -11.63 4.46 16.72
CA ILE A 118 -12.92 4.17 16.09
C ILE A 118 -12.74 3.85 14.60
N TRP A 119 -12.02 4.69 13.88
CA TRP A 119 -11.74 4.48 12.45
C TRP A 119 -10.78 3.32 12.20
N TRP A 120 -9.83 3.09 13.12
CA TRP A 120 -8.88 1.98 13.06
C TRP A 120 -9.58 0.62 13.10
N GLU A 121 -10.56 0.48 13.98
CA GLU A 121 -11.41 -0.71 14.06
C GLU A 121 -12.39 -0.81 12.88
N ALA A 122 -12.95 0.31 12.44
CA ALA A 122 -13.81 0.32 11.26
C ALA A 122 -13.05 -0.15 10.00
N THR A 123 -11.77 0.21 9.85
CA THR A 123 -10.92 -0.34 8.76
C THR A 123 -10.70 -1.84 8.89
N ALA A 124 -10.51 -2.36 10.12
CA ALA A 124 -10.35 -3.78 10.37
C ALA A 124 -11.60 -4.58 9.99
N LEU A 125 -12.75 -4.15 10.50
CA LEU A 125 -14.03 -4.83 10.27
C LEU A 125 -14.44 -4.81 8.79
N THR A 126 -14.31 -3.67 8.12
CA THR A 126 -14.75 -3.54 6.71
C THR A 126 -13.84 -4.30 5.76
N SER A 127 -12.52 -4.32 6.01
CA SER A 127 -11.56 -5.01 5.14
C SER A 127 -11.66 -6.55 5.19
N VAL A 128 -12.16 -7.14 6.29
CA VAL A 128 -12.40 -8.59 6.39
C VAL A 128 -13.37 -9.06 5.32
N PHE A 129 -14.45 -8.31 5.06
CA PHE A 129 -15.44 -8.66 4.04
C PHE A 129 -14.84 -8.61 2.63
N ILE A 130 -13.81 -7.80 2.41
CA ILE A 130 -13.07 -7.78 1.13
C ILE A 130 -12.25 -9.07 0.96
N VAL A 131 -11.63 -9.58 2.04
CA VAL A 131 -10.93 -10.87 1.98
C VAL A 131 -11.93 -12.01 1.76
N LEU A 132 -13.08 -11.99 2.45
CA LEU A 132 -14.14 -12.99 2.29
C LEU A 132 -14.72 -13.02 0.86
N ALA A 133 -14.67 -11.89 0.14
CA ALA A 133 -15.12 -11.81 -1.26
C ALA A 133 -14.31 -12.67 -2.24
N GLY A 134 -13.14 -13.18 -1.83
CA GLY A 134 -12.40 -14.21 -2.57
C GLY A 134 -13.16 -15.54 -2.69
N ASN A 135 -14.14 -15.77 -1.82
CA ASN A 135 -15.13 -16.86 -1.86
C ASN A 135 -14.54 -18.28 -1.96
N THR A 136 -13.37 -18.50 -1.39
CA THR A 136 -12.70 -19.79 -1.26
C THR A 136 -12.62 -20.22 0.21
N VAL A 137 -12.38 -21.50 0.48
CA VAL A 137 -12.13 -21.98 1.85
C VAL A 137 -10.87 -21.32 2.42
N SER A 138 -9.83 -21.17 1.61
CA SER A 138 -8.60 -20.46 1.98
C SER A 138 -8.88 -19.00 2.35
N ALA A 139 -9.69 -18.29 1.55
CA ALA A 139 -10.09 -16.91 1.84
C ALA A 139 -10.82 -16.79 3.20
N ARG A 140 -11.72 -17.73 3.53
CA ARG A 140 -12.43 -17.71 4.81
C ARG A 140 -11.48 -17.92 6.00
N ASN A 141 -10.56 -18.89 5.89
CA ASN A 141 -9.59 -19.18 6.93
C ASN A 141 -8.60 -18.01 7.11
N SER A 142 -8.13 -17.40 6.03
CA SER A 142 -7.25 -16.24 6.10
C SER A 142 -7.96 -15.00 6.62
N ALA A 143 -9.24 -14.79 6.26
CA ALA A 143 -10.06 -13.69 6.77
C ALA A 143 -10.22 -13.75 8.29
N MET A 144 -10.41 -14.96 8.87
CA MET A 144 -10.53 -15.12 10.31
C MET A 144 -9.20 -14.77 11.02
N ARG A 145 -8.07 -15.28 10.52
CA ARG A 145 -6.75 -14.93 11.09
C ARG A 145 -6.46 -13.43 10.95
N TYR A 146 -6.79 -12.86 9.79
CA TYR A 146 -6.68 -11.43 9.52
C TYR A 146 -7.48 -10.61 10.54
N LEU A 147 -8.75 -10.95 10.77
CA LEU A 147 -9.61 -10.25 11.72
C LEU A 147 -9.01 -10.25 13.13
N ILE A 148 -8.60 -11.43 13.62
CA ILE A 148 -8.03 -11.55 14.97
C ILE A 148 -6.82 -10.63 15.13
N ILE A 149 -5.90 -10.63 14.15
CA ILE A 149 -4.68 -9.81 14.22
C ILE A 149 -5.01 -8.31 14.13
N GLN A 150 -5.97 -7.94 13.27
CA GLN A 150 -6.35 -6.53 13.11
C GLN A 150 -7.08 -5.99 14.36
N VAL A 151 -7.98 -6.78 14.97
CA VAL A 151 -8.65 -6.41 16.23
C VAL A 151 -7.63 -6.35 17.37
N CYS A 152 -6.67 -7.28 17.45
CA CYS A 152 -5.56 -7.19 18.40
C CYS A 152 -4.83 -5.85 18.30
N SER A 153 -4.57 -5.35 17.09
CA SER A 153 -3.97 -4.03 16.89
C SER A 153 -4.82 -2.91 17.50
N GLY A 154 -6.14 -2.94 17.29
CA GLY A 154 -7.02 -1.94 17.85
C GLY A 154 -7.13 -2.00 19.39
N VAL A 155 -7.19 -3.22 19.95
CA VAL A 155 -7.17 -3.39 21.42
C VAL A 155 -5.90 -2.80 22.02
N LEU A 156 -4.73 -3.03 21.41
CA LEU A 156 -3.46 -2.43 21.87
C LEU A 156 -3.50 -0.90 21.77
N LEU A 157 -4.07 -0.36 20.68
CA LEU A 157 -4.26 1.09 20.53
C LEU A 157 -5.15 1.67 21.62
N LEU A 158 -6.26 1.03 21.92
CA LEU A 158 -7.18 1.47 22.98
C LEU A 158 -6.55 1.40 24.38
N ILE A 159 -5.80 0.32 24.67
CA ILE A 159 -5.05 0.19 25.92
C ILE A 159 -4.05 1.34 26.05
N GLY A 160 -3.24 1.57 25.01
CA GLY A 160 -2.25 2.64 25.00
C GLY A 160 -2.87 4.02 25.17
N ALA A 161 -3.94 4.33 24.44
CA ALA A 161 -4.67 5.59 24.54
C ALA A 161 -5.25 5.80 25.94
N SER A 162 -5.88 4.77 26.52
CA SER A 162 -6.45 4.83 27.88
C SER A 162 -5.38 5.02 28.95
N MET A 163 -4.24 4.33 28.82
CA MET A 163 -3.10 4.52 29.75
C MET A 163 -2.50 5.92 29.61
N MET A 164 -2.40 6.46 28.40
CA MET A 164 -1.91 7.82 28.16
C MET A 164 -2.79 8.85 28.87
N VAL A 165 -4.11 8.73 28.71
CA VAL A 165 -5.07 9.62 29.39
C VAL A 165 -4.96 9.49 30.91
N TYR A 166 -4.89 8.27 31.43
CA TYR A 166 -4.76 8.04 32.87
C TYR A 166 -3.49 8.67 33.46
N GLN A 167 -2.36 8.60 32.72
CA GLN A 167 -1.06 9.10 33.24
C GLN A 167 -0.83 10.58 32.97
N THR A 168 -1.34 11.13 31.87
CA THR A 168 -1.00 12.48 31.38
C THR A 168 -2.20 13.43 31.28
N GLY A 169 -3.42 12.91 31.33
CA GLY A 169 -4.65 13.68 31.04
C GLY A 169 -4.81 14.05 29.56
N ASN A 170 -3.86 13.67 28.69
CA ASN A 170 -3.87 14.02 27.25
C ASN A 170 -4.33 12.84 26.40
N HIS A 171 -5.06 13.11 25.34
CA HIS A 171 -5.53 12.12 24.34
C HIS A 171 -5.23 12.52 22.89
N GLU A 172 -4.60 13.68 22.67
CA GLU A 172 -4.27 14.20 21.34
C GLU A 172 -3.20 13.36 20.63
N LEU A 173 -3.27 13.32 19.30
CA LEU A 173 -2.25 12.69 18.47
C LEU A 173 -0.96 13.52 18.44
N THR A 174 -0.14 13.33 19.45
CA THR A 174 1.15 14.01 19.62
C THR A 174 2.32 13.06 19.40
N LYS A 175 3.53 13.61 19.29
CA LYS A 175 4.76 12.82 19.26
C LYS A 175 4.93 12.06 20.58
N LEU A 176 5.20 10.77 20.46
CA LEU A 176 5.43 9.84 21.57
C LEU A 176 6.85 9.28 21.50
N ASP A 177 7.28 8.70 22.63
CA ASP A 177 8.51 7.92 22.73
C ASP A 177 8.25 6.52 23.30
N LEU A 178 9.25 5.66 23.29
CA LEU A 178 9.17 4.29 23.79
C LEU A 178 9.55 4.15 25.27
N SER A 179 9.81 5.26 25.98
CA SER A 179 10.10 5.25 27.41
C SER A 179 8.85 5.01 28.26
N SER A 180 7.68 5.38 27.72
CA SER A 180 6.39 5.19 28.37
C SER A 180 5.73 3.87 27.95
N ASN A 181 5.08 3.18 28.89
CA ASN A 181 4.34 1.95 28.59
C ASN A 181 3.22 2.20 27.57
N PHE A 182 2.50 3.32 27.66
CA PHE A 182 1.46 3.66 26.68
C PHE A 182 2.03 3.86 25.27
N GLY A 183 3.22 4.48 25.17
CA GLY A 183 3.92 4.62 23.90
C GLY A 183 4.26 3.27 23.27
N VAL A 184 4.71 2.29 24.06
CA VAL A 184 4.98 0.92 23.58
C VAL A 184 3.71 0.24 23.06
N PHE A 185 2.57 0.33 23.76
CA PHE A 185 1.31 -0.26 23.28
C PHE A 185 0.84 0.36 21.98
N ILE A 186 0.89 1.69 21.84
CA ILE A 186 0.51 2.41 20.61
C ILE A 186 1.48 2.05 19.47
N PHE A 187 2.79 1.97 19.76
CA PHE A 187 3.80 1.58 18.78
C PHE A 187 3.57 0.17 18.23
N LEU A 188 3.27 -0.79 19.11
CA LEU A 188 2.94 -2.16 18.70
C LEU A 188 1.63 -2.23 17.90
N ALA A 189 0.63 -1.45 18.29
CA ALA A 189 -0.63 -1.36 17.54
C ALA A 189 -0.39 -0.92 16.09
N PHE A 190 0.39 0.14 15.89
CA PHE A 190 0.74 0.62 14.56
C PHE A 190 1.67 -0.35 13.84
N GLY A 191 2.60 -1.00 14.56
CA GLY A 191 3.52 -2.00 14.02
C GLY A 191 2.81 -3.23 13.44
N ILE A 192 1.72 -3.70 14.07
CA ILE A 192 0.90 -4.79 13.52
C ILE A 192 0.32 -4.40 12.15
N LYS A 193 -0.32 -3.23 12.03
CA LYS A 193 -0.88 -2.78 10.74
C LYS A 193 0.18 -2.32 9.74
N ALA A 194 1.37 -1.89 10.20
CA ALA A 194 2.52 -1.63 9.34
C ALA A 194 3.24 -2.91 8.89
N ALA A 195 2.83 -4.08 9.40
CA ALA A 195 3.43 -5.37 9.12
C ALA A 195 4.90 -5.47 9.53
N PHE A 196 5.22 -5.12 10.79
CA PHE A 196 6.55 -5.27 11.38
C PHE A 196 7.03 -6.73 11.34
N PRO A 197 8.34 -7.00 11.44
CA PRO A 197 8.88 -8.34 11.46
C PRO A 197 8.16 -9.21 12.50
N PHE A 198 7.90 -10.46 12.15
CA PHE A 198 7.09 -11.45 12.90
C PHE A 198 5.59 -11.13 13.03
N LEU A 199 5.15 -9.88 12.76
CA LEU A 199 3.75 -9.46 12.78
C LEU A 199 3.14 -9.31 11.38
N ASN A 200 3.89 -9.67 10.34
CA ASN A 200 3.53 -9.44 8.92
C ASN A 200 2.77 -10.59 8.24
N GLY A 201 2.65 -11.75 8.87
CA GLY A 201 2.08 -12.95 8.24
C GLY A 201 0.66 -12.78 7.69
N TRP A 202 -0.15 -11.93 8.33
CA TRP A 202 -1.51 -11.64 7.89
C TRP A 202 -1.58 -11.03 6.48
N LEU A 203 -0.56 -10.26 6.08
CA LEU A 203 -0.51 -9.58 4.79
C LEU A 203 -0.36 -10.58 3.64
N GLN A 204 0.61 -11.50 3.76
CA GLN A 204 0.91 -12.52 2.75
C GLN A 204 -0.17 -13.61 2.70
N ASP A 205 -0.87 -13.84 3.82
CA ASP A 205 -1.92 -14.84 3.90
C ASP A 205 -3.27 -14.34 3.35
N SER A 206 -3.58 -13.05 3.49
CA SER A 206 -4.93 -12.55 3.21
C SER A 206 -5.07 -11.83 1.88
N TYR A 207 -4.08 -11.03 1.48
CA TYR A 207 -4.19 -10.22 0.26
C TYR A 207 -4.31 -11.06 -1.02
N PRO A 208 -3.49 -12.11 -1.22
CA PRO A 208 -3.62 -12.98 -2.40
C PRO A 208 -4.93 -13.77 -2.47
N GLU A 209 -5.57 -14.01 -1.32
CA GLU A 209 -6.80 -14.81 -1.23
C GLU A 209 -8.08 -13.99 -1.53
N SER A 210 -7.99 -12.66 -1.53
CA SER A 210 -9.12 -11.79 -1.87
C SER A 210 -9.44 -11.82 -3.37
N SER A 211 -10.58 -11.23 -3.76
CA SER A 211 -10.97 -11.09 -5.17
C SER A 211 -9.94 -10.26 -5.97
N PRO A 212 -9.96 -10.31 -7.30
CA PRO A 212 -9.11 -9.44 -8.14
C PRO A 212 -9.24 -7.95 -7.81
N THR A 213 -10.46 -7.47 -7.52
CA THR A 213 -10.75 -6.09 -7.15
C THR A 213 -10.37 -5.81 -5.69
N GLY A 214 -10.71 -6.73 -4.80
CA GLY A 214 -10.46 -6.61 -3.37
C GLY A 214 -8.99 -6.46 -3.01
N THR A 215 -8.09 -7.18 -3.69
CA THR A 215 -6.64 -7.05 -3.44
C THR A 215 -6.13 -5.64 -3.73
N VAL A 216 -6.65 -4.98 -4.76
CA VAL A 216 -6.28 -3.60 -5.09
C VAL A 216 -6.67 -2.66 -3.94
N ALA A 217 -7.89 -2.78 -3.44
CA ALA A 217 -8.37 -2.01 -2.29
C ALA A 217 -7.52 -2.26 -1.03
N LEU A 218 -7.29 -3.53 -0.67
CA LEU A 218 -6.50 -3.91 0.51
C LEU A 218 -5.08 -3.36 0.43
N SER A 219 -4.46 -3.35 -0.74
CA SER A 219 -3.10 -2.87 -0.93
C SER A 219 -2.95 -1.36 -0.73
N ALA A 220 -4.04 -0.58 -0.82
CA ALA A 220 -3.99 0.87 -0.79
C ALA A 220 -4.00 1.47 0.63
N PHE A 221 -4.84 0.98 1.55
CA PHE A 221 -5.21 1.75 2.74
C PHE A 221 -4.52 1.31 4.04
N THR A 222 -4.80 0.11 4.58
CA THR A 222 -4.42 -0.29 5.96
C THR A 222 -2.95 -0.02 6.29
N THR A 223 -2.03 -0.48 5.45
CA THR A 223 -0.60 -0.34 5.73
C THR A 223 -0.10 1.10 5.63
N LYS A 224 -0.67 1.91 4.74
CA LYS A 224 -0.30 3.33 4.58
C LYS A 224 -0.91 4.19 5.66
N LEU A 225 -2.10 3.82 6.15
CA LEU A 225 -2.66 4.43 7.35
C LEU A 225 -1.74 4.19 8.57
N ALA A 226 -1.15 3.00 8.70
CA ALA A 226 -0.18 2.71 9.76
C ALA A 226 1.12 3.51 9.57
N ILE A 227 1.61 3.67 8.34
CA ILE A 227 2.76 4.55 8.03
C ILE A 227 2.45 6.00 8.39
N TYR A 228 1.27 6.50 8.06
CA TYR A 228 0.82 7.83 8.46
C TYR A 228 0.82 8.00 9.99
N ALA A 229 0.22 7.05 10.72
CA ALA A 229 0.17 7.07 12.17
C ALA A 229 1.57 7.05 12.81
N LEU A 230 2.48 6.19 12.33
CA LEU A 230 3.87 6.14 12.77
C LEU A 230 4.62 7.44 12.46
N ALA A 231 4.44 8.02 11.26
CA ALA A 231 5.09 9.27 10.88
C ALA A 231 4.62 10.46 11.75
N ARG A 232 3.38 10.42 12.22
CA ARG A 232 2.81 11.45 13.11
C ARG A 232 3.30 11.31 14.54
N THR A 233 3.42 10.08 15.04
CA THR A 233 3.59 9.84 16.49
C THR A 233 4.99 9.41 16.89
N PHE A 234 5.77 8.79 16.01
CA PHE A 234 7.10 8.25 16.30
C PHE A 234 8.22 8.73 15.37
N PRO A 235 8.19 9.99 14.83
CA PRO A 235 9.28 10.46 13.98
C PRO A 235 10.59 10.56 14.77
N GLY A 236 11.68 10.03 14.20
CA GLY A 236 13.01 10.05 14.84
C GLY A 236 13.22 8.94 15.87
N THR A 237 12.35 7.93 15.92
CA THR A 237 12.53 6.77 16.79
C THR A 237 13.53 5.80 16.17
N GLU A 238 14.75 5.73 16.72
CA GLU A 238 15.87 4.94 16.16
C GLU A 238 15.53 3.47 15.93
N THR A 239 14.76 2.85 16.82
CA THR A 239 14.31 1.45 16.69
C THR A 239 13.61 1.19 15.35
N LEU A 240 12.90 2.18 14.78
CA LEU A 240 12.25 2.06 13.47
C LEU A 240 13.26 1.92 12.33
N ILE A 241 14.48 2.43 12.45
CA ILE A 241 15.53 2.27 11.44
C ILE A 241 15.86 0.78 11.27
N TRP A 242 16.08 0.08 12.38
CA TRP A 242 16.39 -1.36 12.37
C TRP A 242 15.20 -2.22 11.97
N ILE A 243 14.02 -1.93 12.50
CA ILE A 243 12.78 -2.60 12.11
C ILE A 243 12.54 -2.46 10.61
N GLY A 244 12.65 -1.25 10.07
CA GLY A 244 12.47 -0.97 8.66
C GLY A 244 13.51 -1.65 7.78
N ALA A 245 14.77 -1.70 8.21
CA ALA A 245 15.84 -2.42 7.50
C ALA A 245 15.52 -3.93 7.37
N ILE A 246 15.07 -4.56 8.46
CA ILE A 246 14.67 -5.98 8.45
C ILE A 246 13.42 -6.17 7.56
N MET A 247 12.42 -5.29 7.67
CA MET A 247 11.21 -5.31 6.81
C MET A 247 11.58 -5.17 5.32
N THR A 248 12.63 -4.44 5.02
CA THR A 248 13.05 -4.20 3.65
C THR A 248 13.81 -5.41 3.09
N ALA A 249 14.74 -5.98 3.83
CA ALA A 249 15.64 -7.04 3.34
C ALA A 249 15.00 -8.42 3.36
N PHE A 250 14.35 -8.81 4.45
CA PHE A 250 13.89 -10.17 4.69
C PHE A 250 12.82 -10.68 3.70
N PRO A 251 11.79 -9.89 3.31
CA PRO A 251 10.78 -10.35 2.36
C PRO A 251 11.29 -10.61 0.95
N VAL A 252 12.46 -10.07 0.57
CA VAL A 252 13.07 -10.29 -0.75
C VAL A 252 13.29 -11.79 -0.99
N PHE A 253 13.84 -12.51 -0.01
CA PHE A 253 14.13 -13.93 -0.13
C PHE A 253 12.86 -14.75 -0.38
N PHE A 254 11.78 -14.44 0.32
CA PHE A 254 10.50 -15.14 0.12
C PHE A 254 9.84 -14.77 -1.21
N ALA A 255 9.93 -13.51 -1.63
CA ALA A 255 9.39 -13.05 -2.90
C ALA A 255 10.06 -13.75 -4.10
N VAL A 256 11.36 -14.01 -4.00
CA VAL A 256 12.14 -14.70 -5.05
C VAL A 256 11.68 -16.15 -5.23
N ILE A 257 11.44 -16.89 -4.14
CA ILE A 257 11.06 -18.30 -4.19
C ILE A 257 9.55 -18.55 -4.38
N GLU A 258 8.70 -17.54 -4.15
CA GLU A 258 7.24 -17.67 -4.21
C GLU A 258 6.76 -17.87 -5.65
N ASN A 259 5.83 -18.81 -5.85
CA ASN A 259 5.26 -19.13 -7.17
C ASN A 259 4.01 -18.28 -7.52
N ASP A 260 3.18 -17.93 -6.54
CA ASP A 260 2.02 -17.08 -6.79
C ASP A 260 2.43 -15.60 -6.90
N LEU A 261 2.21 -15.00 -8.08
CA LEU A 261 2.65 -13.62 -8.37
C LEU A 261 1.90 -12.58 -7.53
N ARG A 262 0.68 -12.84 -7.07
CA ARG A 262 -0.03 -11.94 -6.12
C ARG A 262 0.59 -12.04 -4.71
N ARG A 263 1.06 -13.23 -4.33
CA ARG A 263 1.79 -13.40 -3.06
C ARG A 263 3.19 -12.78 -3.14
N VAL A 264 3.87 -12.88 -4.28
CA VAL A 264 5.10 -12.11 -4.56
C VAL A 264 4.87 -10.62 -4.34
N LEU A 265 3.77 -10.07 -4.87
CA LEU A 265 3.40 -8.66 -4.66
C LEU A 265 3.13 -8.32 -3.19
N SER A 266 2.60 -9.26 -2.41
CA SER A 266 2.37 -9.06 -0.97
C SER A 266 3.68 -9.03 -0.17
N PHE A 267 4.64 -9.89 -0.46
CA PHE A 267 6.01 -9.81 0.09
C PHE A 267 6.69 -8.51 -0.32
N SER A 268 6.58 -8.15 -1.59
CA SER A 268 7.10 -6.89 -2.12
C SER A 268 6.45 -5.66 -1.48
N LEU A 269 5.18 -5.75 -1.05
CA LEU A 269 4.52 -4.66 -0.33
C LEU A 269 5.21 -4.44 1.03
N ASN A 270 5.48 -5.51 1.78
CA ASN A 270 6.17 -5.41 3.07
C ASN A 270 7.60 -4.85 2.91
N ASN A 271 8.33 -5.28 1.89
CA ASN A 271 9.64 -4.72 1.57
C ASN A 271 9.58 -3.19 1.37
N GLN A 272 8.61 -2.69 0.61
CA GLN A 272 8.49 -1.24 0.36
C GLN A 272 8.05 -0.45 1.60
N LEU A 273 7.24 -1.05 2.49
CA LEU A 273 6.92 -0.44 3.78
C LEU A 273 8.18 -0.26 4.64
N GLY A 274 9.13 -1.18 4.56
CA GLY A 274 10.40 -1.08 5.28
C GLY A 274 11.18 0.20 4.92
N PHE A 275 11.24 0.60 3.65
CA PHE A 275 11.82 1.90 3.25
C PHE A 275 11.13 3.07 3.96
N MET A 276 9.79 3.06 4.04
CA MET A 276 9.02 4.12 4.68
C MET A 276 9.29 4.15 6.19
N VAL A 277 9.35 2.98 6.84
CA VAL A 277 9.62 2.85 8.27
C VAL A 277 11.03 3.33 8.61
N VAL A 278 12.04 3.03 7.78
CA VAL A 278 13.39 3.62 7.93
C VAL A 278 13.33 5.13 7.85
N GLY A 279 12.62 5.70 6.87
CA GLY A 279 12.48 7.14 6.73
C GLY A 279 11.84 7.82 7.94
N ILE A 280 10.85 7.16 8.58
CA ILE A 280 10.25 7.64 9.84
C ILE A 280 11.29 7.59 10.96
N GLY A 281 12.04 6.49 11.05
CA GLY A 281 13.06 6.29 12.09
C GLY A 281 14.18 7.33 12.05
N ILE A 282 14.59 7.79 10.86
CA ILE A 282 15.55 8.88 10.69
C ILE A 282 14.98 10.20 11.23
N GLY A 283 13.71 10.51 10.92
CA GLY A 283 12.97 11.63 11.49
C GLY A 283 13.38 13.02 11.01
N THR A 284 14.27 13.15 10.01
CA THR A 284 14.58 14.45 9.40
C THR A 284 13.46 14.88 8.43
N GLU A 285 13.33 16.17 8.16
CA GLU A 285 12.33 16.69 7.20
C GLU A 285 12.45 16.01 5.83
N LEU A 286 13.70 15.83 5.35
CA LEU A 286 13.95 15.15 4.08
C LEU A 286 13.50 13.69 4.11
N SER A 287 13.75 12.95 5.20
CA SER A 287 13.37 11.54 5.32
C SER A 287 11.85 11.36 5.50
N LEU A 288 11.20 12.27 6.23
CA LEU A 288 9.74 12.28 6.38
C LEU A 288 9.06 12.64 5.06
N ASN A 289 9.56 13.64 4.34
CA ASN A 289 9.12 13.93 2.98
C ASN A 289 9.30 12.71 2.06
N GLY A 290 10.44 12.02 2.15
CA GLY A 290 10.70 10.80 1.40
C GLY A 290 9.73 9.67 1.74
N THR A 291 9.39 9.51 3.02
CA THR A 291 8.38 8.53 3.49
C THR A 291 7.00 8.83 2.90
N VAL A 292 6.56 10.08 2.97
CA VAL A 292 5.25 10.51 2.44
C VAL A 292 5.21 10.39 0.92
N ALA A 293 6.24 10.87 0.22
CA ALA A 293 6.37 10.73 -1.22
C ALA A 293 6.36 9.25 -1.64
N HIS A 294 7.09 8.39 -0.92
CA HIS A 294 7.13 6.97 -1.22
C HIS A 294 5.78 6.29 -0.94
N ALA A 295 5.10 6.62 0.16
CA ALA A 295 3.75 6.12 0.43
C ALA A 295 2.77 6.50 -0.69
N PHE A 296 2.83 7.75 -1.16
CA PHE A 296 2.02 8.28 -2.25
C PHE A 296 2.21 7.49 -3.55
N VAL A 297 3.44 7.43 -4.05
CA VAL A 297 3.70 6.75 -5.33
C VAL A 297 3.57 5.24 -5.23
N HIS A 298 3.85 4.67 -4.03
CA HIS A 298 3.70 3.25 -3.78
C HIS A 298 2.26 2.78 -3.93
N ILE A 299 1.28 3.55 -3.48
CA ILE A 299 -0.14 3.24 -3.69
C ILE A 299 -0.42 3.12 -5.18
N ILE A 300 0.09 4.03 -6.01
CA ILE A 300 -0.17 4.07 -7.46
C ILE A 300 0.45 2.86 -8.17
N TYR A 301 1.76 2.68 -8.05
CA TYR A 301 2.42 1.60 -8.80
C TYR A 301 2.11 0.21 -8.25
N LYS A 302 1.83 0.10 -6.95
CA LYS A 302 1.44 -1.17 -6.36
C LYS A 302 0.01 -1.55 -6.75
N ALA A 303 -0.91 -0.58 -6.76
CA ALA A 303 -2.24 -0.79 -7.32
C ALA A 303 -2.16 -1.23 -8.79
N LEU A 304 -1.32 -0.59 -9.61
CA LEU A 304 -1.12 -0.95 -11.01
C LEU A 304 -0.64 -2.40 -11.19
N LEU A 305 0.32 -2.83 -10.38
CA LEU A 305 0.81 -4.22 -10.40
C LEU A 305 -0.26 -5.23 -9.93
N PHE A 306 -1.00 -4.91 -8.85
CA PHE A 306 -2.11 -5.76 -8.41
C PHE A 306 -3.27 -5.76 -9.40
N MET A 307 -3.59 -4.64 -10.05
CA MET A 307 -4.58 -4.57 -11.13
C MET A 307 -4.15 -5.43 -12.32
N SER A 308 -2.87 -5.40 -12.70
CA SER A 308 -2.35 -6.24 -13.81
C SER A 308 -2.48 -7.73 -13.48
N MET A 309 -2.06 -8.16 -12.28
CA MET A 309 -2.21 -9.56 -11.84
C MET A 309 -3.67 -9.94 -11.57
N GLY A 310 -4.49 -9.00 -11.12
CA GLY A 310 -5.93 -9.19 -10.98
C GLY A 310 -6.62 -9.39 -12.34
N ALA A 311 -6.21 -8.65 -13.37
CA ALA A 311 -6.68 -8.84 -14.74
C ALA A 311 -6.27 -10.22 -15.32
N VAL A 312 -5.03 -10.66 -15.04
CA VAL A 312 -4.57 -12.01 -15.38
C VAL A 312 -5.42 -13.06 -14.67
N LEU A 313 -5.63 -12.93 -13.35
CA LEU A 313 -6.49 -13.85 -12.59
C LEU A 313 -7.92 -13.89 -13.16
N HIS A 314 -8.48 -12.73 -13.48
CA HIS A 314 -9.84 -12.62 -14.04
C HIS A 314 -9.99 -13.33 -15.41
N ARG A 315 -8.95 -13.34 -16.25
CA ARG A 315 -8.98 -13.93 -17.60
C ARG A 315 -8.47 -15.35 -17.65
N VAL A 316 -7.48 -15.69 -16.84
CA VAL A 316 -6.75 -16.97 -16.91
C VAL A 316 -7.17 -17.92 -15.80
N GLY A 317 -7.65 -17.40 -14.65
CA GLY A 317 -8.06 -18.17 -13.48
C GLY A 317 -6.91 -18.56 -12.54
N THR A 318 -5.66 -18.18 -12.85
CA THR A 318 -4.49 -18.47 -12.02
C THR A 318 -3.48 -17.31 -12.05
N THR A 319 -2.66 -17.18 -11.00
CA THR A 319 -1.51 -16.26 -10.94
C THR A 319 -0.21 -16.99 -10.61
N LYS A 320 -0.20 -18.32 -10.71
CA LYS A 320 1.02 -19.10 -10.50
C LYS A 320 1.98 -18.93 -11.68
N ALA A 321 3.20 -18.50 -11.40
CA ALA A 321 4.24 -18.27 -12.40
C ALA A 321 4.50 -19.51 -13.29
N SER A 322 4.47 -20.72 -12.70
CA SER A 322 4.64 -21.98 -13.41
C SER A 322 3.50 -22.33 -14.39
N GLU A 323 2.34 -21.71 -14.24
CA GLU A 323 1.15 -21.95 -15.07
C GLU A 323 0.89 -20.82 -16.08
N LEU A 324 1.64 -19.73 -16.03
CA LEU A 324 1.49 -18.55 -16.89
C LEU A 324 2.55 -18.52 -18.00
N GLY A 325 2.42 -17.55 -18.89
CA GLY A 325 3.36 -17.23 -19.96
C GLY A 325 2.69 -16.98 -21.31
N GLY A 326 3.38 -16.28 -22.22
CA GLY A 326 2.90 -15.96 -23.56
C GLY A 326 1.69 -15.02 -23.62
N LEU A 327 1.27 -14.42 -22.49
CA LEU A 327 0.07 -13.59 -22.43
C LEU A 327 0.23 -12.24 -23.14
N TYR A 328 1.46 -11.79 -23.45
CA TYR A 328 1.69 -10.54 -24.20
C TYR A 328 0.99 -10.52 -25.56
N LYS A 329 0.77 -11.70 -26.19
CA LYS A 329 0.05 -11.84 -27.45
C LYS A 329 -1.45 -11.57 -27.33
N TYR A 330 -2.03 -11.84 -26.17
CA TYR A 330 -3.48 -11.81 -25.92
C TYR A 330 -3.92 -10.66 -25.01
N MET A 331 -3.01 -10.17 -24.15
CA MET A 331 -3.24 -9.09 -23.21
C MET A 331 -2.17 -7.99 -23.34
N PRO A 332 -1.97 -7.39 -24.54
CA PRO A 332 -0.87 -6.47 -24.80
C PRO A 332 -0.95 -5.20 -23.96
N LEU A 333 -2.13 -4.62 -23.74
CA LEU A 333 -2.29 -3.41 -22.90
C LEU A 333 -2.01 -3.71 -21.42
N THR A 334 -2.54 -4.84 -20.91
CA THR A 334 -2.24 -5.29 -19.56
C THR A 334 -0.73 -5.53 -19.37
N THR A 335 -0.05 -6.08 -20.39
CA THR A 335 1.41 -6.28 -20.39
C THR A 335 2.15 -4.96 -20.26
N ILE A 336 1.82 -3.97 -21.08
CA ILE A 336 2.44 -2.63 -21.04
C ILE A 336 2.24 -1.99 -19.67
N PHE A 337 1.03 -2.02 -19.14
CA PHE A 337 0.74 -1.44 -17.81
C PHE A 337 1.48 -2.16 -16.69
N CYS A 338 1.60 -3.48 -16.76
CA CYS A 338 2.41 -4.25 -15.81
C CYS A 338 3.89 -3.84 -15.87
N ILE A 339 4.46 -3.68 -17.06
CA ILE A 339 5.85 -3.24 -17.24
C ILE A 339 6.05 -1.83 -16.66
N ILE A 340 5.14 -0.89 -16.90
CA ILE A 340 5.20 0.46 -16.32
C ILE A 340 5.19 0.40 -14.78
N GLY A 341 4.32 -0.39 -14.17
CA GLY A 341 4.30 -0.61 -12.73
C GLY A 341 5.59 -1.24 -12.22
N ALA A 342 6.15 -2.20 -12.96
CA ALA A 342 7.40 -2.87 -12.66
C ALA A 342 8.61 -1.93 -12.73
N MET A 343 8.68 -1.06 -13.72
CA MET A 343 9.72 -0.03 -13.83
C MET A 343 9.60 0.99 -12.69
N SER A 344 8.37 1.37 -12.34
CA SER A 344 8.14 2.33 -11.25
C SER A 344 8.57 1.78 -9.89
N ILE A 345 8.17 0.55 -9.53
CA ILE A 345 8.58 -0.05 -8.24
C ILE A 345 10.09 -0.26 -8.15
N SER A 346 10.74 -0.54 -9.29
CA SER A 346 12.18 -0.75 -9.40
C SER A 346 13.00 0.55 -9.35
N ALA A 347 12.33 1.68 -9.18
CA ALA A 347 12.95 3.01 -9.21
C ALA A 347 13.74 3.27 -10.51
N PHE A 348 13.18 2.89 -11.65
CA PHE A 348 13.76 3.24 -12.94
C PHE A 348 13.67 4.75 -13.16
N PRO A 349 14.72 5.43 -13.67
CA PRO A 349 14.64 6.85 -14.01
C PRO A 349 13.41 7.15 -14.89
N LEU A 350 12.81 8.31 -14.72
CA LEU A 350 11.56 8.77 -15.35
C LEU A 350 10.27 8.13 -14.79
N PHE A 351 10.36 7.26 -13.79
CA PHE A 351 9.20 6.69 -13.11
C PHE A 351 9.09 7.17 -11.66
N SER A 352 7.87 7.16 -11.12
CA SER A 352 7.55 7.75 -9.81
C SER A 352 8.34 7.15 -8.64
N GLY A 353 8.70 5.87 -8.69
CA GLY A 353 9.50 5.23 -7.64
C GLY A 353 10.92 5.78 -7.52
N PHE A 354 11.51 6.24 -8.63
CA PHE A 354 12.84 6.84 -8.63
C PHE A 354 12.89 8.13 -7.80
N VAL A 355 11.97 9.05 -8.05
CA VAL A 355 11.94 10.37 -7.40
C VAL A 355 11.55 10.31 -5.91
N ALA A 356 10.82 9.27 -5.49
CA ALA A 356 10.40 9.13 -4.10
C ALA A 356 11.44 8.39 -3.24
N LYS A 357 12.01 7.27 -3.74
CA LYS A 357 13.04 6.52 -3.01
C LYS A 357 14.32 7.32 -2.80
N SER A 358 14.67 8.18 -3.76
CA SER A 358 15.86 9.01 -3.69
C SER A 358 15.91 9.91 -2.45
N LEU A 359 14.76 10.44 -2.01
CA LEU A 359 14.68 11.28 -0.80
C LEU A 359 15.10 10.51 0.46
N ILE A 360 14.63 9.25 0.63
CA ILE A 360 14.99 8.41 1.78
C ILE A 360 16.48 8.02 1.70
N MET A 361 16.96 7.60 0.52
CA MET A 361 18.35 7.18 0.33
C MET A 361 19.31 8.35 0.54
N SER A 362 18.95 9.55 0.09
CA SER A 362 19.73 10.77 0.33
C SER A 362 19.77 11.13 1.82
N ALA A 363 18.66 11.03 2.52
CA ALA A 363 18.61 11.25 3.97
C ALA A 363 19.50 10.27 4.74
N LEU A 364 19.50 8.98 4.36
CA LEU A 364 20.39 7.96 4.93
C LEU A 364 21.87 8.30 4.73
N GLY A 365 22.24 8.71 3.50
CA GLY A 365 23.60 9.12 3.18
C GLY A 365 24.02 10.35 3.99
N GLY A 366 23.15 11.35 4.12
CA GLY A 366 23.40 12.55 4.90
C GLY A 366 23.57 12.31 6.42
N GLN A 367 22.98 11.24 6.95
CA GLN A 367 23.11 10.85 8.36
C GLN A 367 24.29 9.88 8.63
N GLY A 368 25.03 9.48 7.58
CA GLY A 368 26.15 8.54 7.74
C GLY A 368 25.73 7.11 8.12
N LEU A 369 24.49 6.73 7.93
CA LEU A 369 23.95 5.39 8.25
C LEU A 369 24.32 4.37 7.17
N ILE A 370 25.63 4.16 6.98
CA ILE A 370 26.20 3.39 5.87
C ILE A 370 25.67 1.96 5.81
N LEU A 371 25.61 1.26 6.94
CA LEU A 371 25.11 -0.12 6.98
C LEU A 371 23.65 -0.21 6.49
N ILE A 372 22.79 0.65 6.99
CA ILE A 372 21.37 0.68 6.60
C ILE A 372 21.23 1.08 5.13
N TYR A 373 22.05 2.03 4.66
CA TYR A 373 22.11 2.41 3.25
C TYR A 373 22.38 1.19 2.36
N PHE A 374 23.39 0.37 2.68
CA PHE A 374 23.70 -0.84 1.92
C PHE A 374 22.59 -1.90 2.01
N VAL A 375 21.95 -2.07 3.15
CA VAL A 375 20.81 -2.98 3.30
C VAL A 375 19.66 -2.56 2.38
N LEU A 376 19.29 -1.27 2.36
CA LEU A 376 18.23 -0.76 1.49
C LEU A 376 18.62 -0.82 0.01
N PHE A 377 19.90 -0.56 -0.30
CA PHE A 377 20.42 -0.66 -1.66
C PHE A 377 20.37 -2.10 -2.19
N PHE A 378 20.81 -3.08 -1.40
CA PHE A 378 20.69 -4.50 -1.71
C PHE A 378 19.21 -4.92 -1.91
N ALA A 379 18.34 -4.50 -0.99
CA ALA A 379 16.91 -4.81 -1.08
C ALA A 379 16.28 -4.17 -2.33
N SER A 380 16.76 -2.99 -2.77
CA SER A 380 16.28 -2.34 -4.00
C SER A 380 16.64 -3.16 -5.25
N ALA A 381 17.83 -3.78 -5.27
CA ALA A 381 18.19 -4.73 -6.33
C ALA A 381 17.26 -5.94 -6.33
N GLY A 382 16.96 -6.49 -5.16
CA GLY A 382 15.99 -7.59 -5.01
C GLY A 382 14.58 -7.22 -5.47
N VAL A 383 14.15 -5.97 -5.28
CA VAL A 383 12.86 -5.48 -5.79
C VAL A 383 12.78 -5.52 -7.30
N LEU A 384 13.86 -5.11 -7.99
CA LEU A 384 13.92 -5.23 -9.45
C LEU A 384 13.78 -6.69 -9.87
N GLU A 385 14.46 -7.59 -9.18
CA GLU A 385 14.43 -9.02 -9.52
C GLU A 385 13.02 -9.60 -9.33
N HIS A 386 12.43 -9.54 -8.13
CA HIS A 386 11.16 -10.23 -7.85
C HIS A 386 9.91 -9.50 -8.35
N SER A 387 9.91 -8.16 -8.44
CA SER A 387 8.74 -7.39 -8.87
C SER A 387 8.94 -6.73 -10.24
N GLY A 388 10.15 -6.25 -10.52
CA GLY A 388 10.47 -5.57 -11.76
C GLY A 388 10.59 -6.51 -12.95
N ILE A 389 11.20 -7.69 -12.76
CA ILE A 389 11.46 -8.64 -13.84
C ILE A 389 10.58 -9.88 -13.71
N LYS A 390 10.59 -10.56 -12.57
CA LYS A 390 9.89 -11.83 -12.36
C LYS A 390 8.41 -11.76 -12.74
N ILE A 391 7.69 -10.73 -12.28
CA ILE A 391 6.25 -10.61 -12.51
C ILE A 391 5.94 -10.44 -14.01
N PRO A 392 6.48 -9.43 -14.74
CA PRO A 392 6.23 -9.31 -16.17
C PRO A 392 6.73 -10.52 -16.96
N TYR A 393 7.93 -11.03 -16.63
CA TYR A 393 8.52 -12.12 -17.37
C TYR A 393 7.69 -13.40 -17.30
N PHE A 394 7.36 -13.88 -16.11
CA PHE A 394 6.61 -15.14 -15.97
C PHE A 394 5.13 -15.00 -16.34
N ALA A 395 4.51 -13.86 -16.09
CA ALA A 395 3.12 -13.68 -16.49
C ALA A 395 2.96 -13.59 -18.01
N PHE A 396 3.85 -12.87 -18.69
CA PHE A 396 3.59 -12.48 -20.09
C PHE A 396 4.56 -13.09 -21.10
N PHE A 397 5.81 -13.46 -20.75
CA PHE A 397 6.82 -13.82 -21.74
C PHE A 397 7.39 -15.24 -21.61
N ALA A 398 7.43 -15.86 -20.41
CA ALA A 398 8.25 -17.04 -20.10
C ALA A 398 7.93 -18.30 -20.93
N HIS A 399 6.67 -18.68 -21.05
CA HIS A 399 6.24 -19.93 -21.71
C HIS A 399 5.12 -19.66 -22.69
N GLU A 400 5.08 -20.41 -23.80
CA GLU A 400 3.93 -20.35 -24.69
C GLU A 400 2.77 -21.18 -24.15
N ARG A 401 1.77 -20.51 -23.61
CA ARG A 401 0.52 -21.17 -23.25
C ARG A 401 -0.38 -21.33 -24.47
N LYS A 402 -0.98 -22.51 -24.64
CA LYS A 402 -1.92 -22.78 -25.73
C LYS A 402 -3.30 -22.13 -25.56
N THR A 403 -3.59 -21.60 -24.37
CA THR A 403 -4.91 -21.05 -24.05
C THR A 403 -5.03 -19.60 -24.52
N LYS A 404 -5.91 -19.37 -25.51
CA LYS A 404 -6.25 -18.03 -25.98
C LYS A 404 -7.20 -17.38 -24.99
N VAL A 405 -6.86 -16.18 -24.51
CA VAL A 405 -7.68 -15.36 -23.61
C VAL A 405 -7.97 -14.01 -24.26
N LYS A 406 -9.00 -13.32 -23.79
CA LYS A 406 -9.29 -11.94 -24.20
C LYS A 406 -8.51 -10.96 -23.34
N GLU A 407 -8.28 -9.75 -23.85
CA GLU A 407 -7.74 -8.62 -23.06
C GLU A 407 -8.65 -8.32 -21.87
N ALA A 408 -8.10 -7.64 -20.85
CA ALA A 408 -8.85 -7.19 -19.68
C ALA A 408 -10.08 -6.34 -20.07
N PRO A 409 -11.15 -6.33 -19.26
CA PRO A 409 -12.29 -5.45 -19.49
C PRO A 409 -11.87 -3.97 -19.56
N LEU A 410 -12.58 -3.17 -20.35
CA LEU A 410 -12.25 -1.77 -20.61
C LEU A 410 -12.11 -0.94 -19.32
N ASN A 411 -12.97 -1.14 -18.35
CA ASN A 411 -12.90 -0.45 -17.06
C ASN A 411 -11.61 -0.78 -16.29
N MET A 412 -11.14 -2.03 -16.35
CA MET A 412 -9.84 -2.40 -15.78
C MET A 412 -8.69 -1.71 -16.52
N LEU A 413 -8.75 -1.66 -17.86
CA LEU A 413 -7.75 -0.99 -18.69
C LEU A 413 -7.70 0.51 -18.42
N ILE A 414 -8.85 1.18 -18.25
CA ILE A 414 -8.91 2.60 -17.91
C ILE A 414 -8.23 2.87 -16.55
N ALA A 415 -8.57 2.09 -15.53
CA ALA A 415 -7.95 2.26 -14.21
C ALA A 415 -6.43 2.04 -14.25
N MET A 416 -5.97 0.99 -14.94
CA MET A 416 -4.54 0.71 -15.14
C MET A 416 -3.86 1.83 -15.96
N GLY A 417 -4.52 2.34 -17.00
CA GLY A 417 -4.01 3.42 -17.84
C GLY A 417 -3.81 4.73 -17.05
N VAL A 418 -4.76 5.09 -16.20
CA VAL A 418 -4.63 6.26 -15.31
C VAL A 418 -3.48 6.06 -14.32
N ALA A 419 -3.38 4.90 -13.68
CA ALA A 419 -2.28 4.61 -12.76
C ALA A 419 -0.91 4.62 -13.47
N ALA A 420 -0.83 4.07 -14.69
CA ALA A 420 0.39 4.07 -15.51
C ALA A 420 0.80 5.50 -15.91
N PHE A 421 -0.16 6.32 -16.33
CA PHE A 421 0.08 7.73 -16.62
C PHE A 421 0.65 8.48 -15.41
N LEU A 422 0.10 8.26 -14.21
CA LEU A 422 0.60 8.87 -12.99
C LEU A 422 2.00 8.36 -12.60
N CYS A 423 2.30 7.07 -12.83
CA CYS A 423 3.64 6.54 -12.60
C CYS A 423 4.70 7.26 -13.44
N ILE A 424 4.40 7.54 -14.70
CA ILE A 424 5.31 8.27 -15.60
C ILE A 424 5.28 9.77 -15.29
N GLY A 425 4.09 10.36 -15.19
CA GLY A 425 3.92 11.81 -15.01
C GLY A 425 4.63 12.34 -13.75
N ILE A 426 4.49 11.62 -12.61
CA ILE A 426 5.20 11.99 -11.37
C ILE A 426 6.71 11.78 -11.51
N GLY A 427 7.14 10.74 -12.21
CA GLY A 427 8.56 10.48 -12.45
C GLY A 427 9.20 11.56 -13.31
N VAL A 428 8.55 11.97 -14.40
CA VAL A 428 9.05 13.01 -15.31
C VAL A 428 8.96 14.41 -14.68
N TYR A 429 7.92 14.66 -13.88
CA TYR A 429 7.66 15.98 -13.30
C TYR A 429 7.41 15.93 -11.79
N PRO A 430 8.44 15.67 -10.97
CA PRO A 430 8.31 15.44 -9.52
C PRO A 430 7.83 16.68 -8.75
N LYS A 431 7.95 17.88 -9.32
CA LYS A 431 7.61 19.15 -8.66
C LYS A 431 6.19 19.17 -8.07
N TYR A 432 5.21 18.59 -8.78
CA TYR A 432 3.84 18.52 -8.27
C TYR A 432 3.71 17.63 -7.03
N LEU A 433 4.41 16.48 -6.99
CA LEU A 433 4.43 15.65 -5.79
C LEU A 433 5.14 16.38 -4.64
N TYR A 434 6.29 17.00 -4.93
CA TYR A 434 7.09 17.67 -3.90
C TYR A 434 6.38 18.90 -3.29
N SER A 435 5.52 19.58 -4.06
CA SER A 435 4.77 20.74 -3.57
C SER A 435 3.68 20.44 -2.55
N ILE A 436 3.24 19.19 -2.44
CA ILE A 436 2.23 18.74 -1.47
C ILE A 436 2.81 18.01 -0.27
N LEU A 437 4.15 17.86 -0.19
CA LEU A 437 4.82 17.19 0.94
C LEU A 437 4.78 18.06 2.20
N PRO A 438 4.89 17.42 3.40
CA PRO A 438 4.72 18.12 4.67
C PRO A 438 5.70 19.27 4.91
N TYR A 439 6.93 19.12 4.42
CA TYR A 439 8.01 20.10 4.58
C TYR A 439 8.48 20.60 3.22
N SER A 440 9.12 21.75 3.16
CA SER A 440 9.72 22.28 1.93
C SER A 440 10.79 21.33 1.38
N VAL A 441 10.80 21.11 0.07
CA VAL A 441 11.74 20.19 -0.59
C VAL A 441 12.70 20.99 -1.45
N ASP A 442 13.95 21.08 -1.00
CA ASP A 442 15.09 21.54 -1.84
C ASP A 442 15.96 20.34 -2.20
N TYR A 443 15.42 19.50 -3.08
CA TYR A 443 16.09 18.27 -3.53
C TYR A 443 15.84 18.03 -5.02
N GLN A 444 16.95 17.70 -5.72
CA GLN A 444 16.93 17.39 -7.15
C GLN A 444 17.23 15.89 -7.37
N PRO A 445 16.23 15.07 -7.76
CA PRO A 445 16.44 13.65 -7.97
C PRO A 445 17.28 13.33 -9.21
N TYR A 446 17.26 14.19 -10.25
CA TYR A 446 17.92 13.97 -11.53
C TYR A 446 19.30 14.59 -11.57
N THR A 447 20.18 14.16 -10.66
CA THR A 447 21.62 14.42 -10.78
C THR A 447 22.30 13.33 -11.59
N ILE A 448 23.41 13.64 -12.27
CA ILE A 448 24.17 12.67 -13.08
C ILE A 448 24.57 11.46 -12.22
N ASP A 449 25.15 11.72 -11.04
CA ASP A 449 25.64 10.67 -10.14
C ASP A 449 24.51 9.75 -9.67
N HIS A 450 23.34 10.30 -9.30
CA HIS A 450 22.21 9.51 -8.85
C HIS A 450 21.62 8.66 -9.99
N VAL A 451 21.47 9.22 -11.19
CA VAL A 451 20.96 8.49 -12.36
C VAL A 451 21.92 7.36 -12.75
N ILE A 452 23.24 7.64 -12.81
CA ILE A 452 24.24 6.61 -13.15
C ILE A 452 24.26 5.50 -12.10
N SER A 453 24.30 5.84 -10.82
CA SER A 453 24.31 4.86 -9.72
C SER A 453 23.07 3.96 -9.77
N GLN A 454 21.90 4.52 -10.02
CA GLN A 454 20.67 3.75 -10.14
C GLN A 454 20.67 2.85 -11.39
N LEU A 455 21.13 3.36 -12.54
CA LEU A 455 21.24 2.56 -13.77
C LEU A 455 22.25 1.41 -13.61
N GLN A 456 23.37 1.64 -12.94
CA GLN A 456 24.34 0.57 -12.62
C GLN A 456 23.69 -0.54 -11.80
N LEU A 457 22.96 -0.19 -10.71
CA LEU A 457 22.22 -1.16 -9.90
C LEU A 457 21.26 -1.98 -10.75
N LEU A 458 20.47 -1.31 -11.61
CA LEU A 458 19.50 -1.97 -12.48
C LEU A 458 20.17 -2.92 -13.48
N VAL A 459 21.25 -2.49 -14.13
CA VAL A 459 22.01 -3.32 -15.09
C VAL A 459 22.59 -4.56 -14.41
N PHE A 460 23.24 -4.40 -13.24
CA PHE A 460 23.79 -5.56 -12.52
C PHE A 460 22.71 -6.54 -12.07
N ALA A 461 21.57 -6.05 -11.59
CA ALA A 461 20.47 -6.93 -11.20
C ALA A 461 19.85 -7.66 -12.42
N ILE A 462 19.71 -7.00 -13.59
CA ILE A 462 19.26 -7.64 -14.83
C ILE A 462 20.25 -8.72 -15.26
N LEU A 463 21.53 -8.43 -15.24
CA LEU A 463 22.58 -9.42 -15.61
C LEU A 463 22.57 -10.62 -14.67
N ALA A 464 22.40 -10.40 -13.36
CA ALA A 464 22.25 -11.48 -12.37
C ALA A 464 21.02 -12.34 -12.67
N PHE A 465 19.87 -11.73 -12.97
CA PHE A 465 18.66 -12.47 -13.35
C PHE A 465 18.88 -13.31 -14.61
N LEU A 466 19.46 -12.72 -15.67
CA LEU A 466 19.73 -13.44 -16.92
C LEU A 466 20.69 -14.62 -16.69
N PHE A 467 21.71 -14.44 -15.85
CA PHE A 467 22.62 -15.52 -15.43
C PHE A 467 21.86 -16.66 -14.74
N LEU A 468 21.04 -16.34 -13.73
CA LEU A 468 20.25 -17.34 -12.98
C LEU A 468 19.29 -18.12 -13.91
N VAL A 469 18.62 -17.42 -14.82
CA VAL A 469 17.71 -18.06 -15.80
C VAL A 469 18.49 -18.94 -16.77
N LYS A 470 19.61 -18.45 -17.36
CA LYS A 470 20.44 -19.18 -18.33
C LYS A 470 20.99 -20.49 -17.74
N PHE A 471 21.44 -20.46 -16.48
CA PHE A 471 21.99 -21.64 -15.81
C PHE A 471 20.93 -22.46 -15.06
N LYS A 472 19.63 -22.14 -15.24
CA LYS A 472 18.49 -22.82 -14.59
C LYS A 472 18.60 -22.83 -13.06
N LEU A 473 19.24 -21.83 -12.49
CA LEU A 473 19.39 -21.65 -11.04
C LEU A 473 18.23 -20.84 -10.43
N TYR A 474 17.36 -20.30 -11.28
CA TYR A 474 16.22 -19.52 -10.81
C TYR A 474 15.19 -20.42 -10.13
N PRO A 475 14.81 -20.17 -8.87
CA PRO A 475 13.99 -21.09 -8.07
C PRO A 475 12.66 -21.49 -8.71
N CYS A 476 11.96 -20.57 -9.35
CA CYS A 476 10.69 -20.86 -10.02
C CYS A 476 10.78 -21.85 -11.20
N LEU A 477 11.99 -22.02 -11.78
CA LEU A 477 12.22 -23.00 -12.85
C LEU A 477 12.61 -24.37 -12.31
N LEU A 478 13.14 -24.43 -11.09
CA LEU A 478 13.57 -25.66 -10.43
C LEU A 478 12.43 -26.34 -9.66
N TYR A 479 11.43 -25.59 -9.23
CA TYR A 479 10.36 -26.09 -8.39
C TYR A 479 9.12 -26.44 -9.18
N THR A 480 9.04 -27.67 -9.60
CA THR A 480 7.79 -28.39 -9.80
C THR A 480 7.25 -28.96 -8.48
N SER A 481 7.91 -28.73 -7.34
CA SER A 481 7.39 -29.17 -6.04
C SER A 481 6.42 -28.11 -5.51
N PRO A 482 5.25 -28.54 -5.01
CA PRO A 482 4.28 -27.65 -4.40
C PRO A 482 4.93 -26.91 -3.21
N SER A 483 4.58 -25.63 -3.05
CA SER A 483 4.83 -24.92 -1.81
C SER A 483 4.35 -25.80 -0.63
N PRO A 484 5.00 -25.79 0.54
CA PRO A 484 4.50 -26.54 1.71
C PRO A 484 3.02 -26.26 2.04
N ARG A 485 2.45 -25.18 1.52
CA ARG A 485 1.03 -24.82 1.62
C ARG A 485 0.15 -25.35 0.49
N ASP A 486 0.72 -25.81 -0.64
CA ASP A 486 -0.04 -26.41 -1.74
C ASP A 486 -0.48 -27.86 -1.44
N GLY A 487 0.06 -28.49 -0.40
CA GLY A 487 -0.23 -29.86 0.03
C GLY A 487 -1.45 -30.03 0.92
N THR A 488 -2.18 -28.98 1.26
CA THR A 488 -3.44 -29.04 2.00
C THR A 488 -4.62 -28.74 1.07
N LYS A 489 -4.90 -29.67 0.17
CA LYS A 489 -6.23 -29.82 -0.44
C LYS A 489 -6.97 -30.95 0.25
#